data_386a345d5797fdb69a8ce06d6d82c0e4
#
_entry.id   386a345d5797fdb69a8ce06d6d82c0e4
#
_cell.length_a   1.000
_cell.length_b   1.000
_cell.length_c   1.000
_cell.angle_alpha   90.00
_cell.angle_beta   90.00
_cell.angle_gamma   90.00
#
_symmetry.space_group_name_H-M   'P 1'
#
loop_
_entity.id
_entity.type
_entity.pdbx_description
1 polymer ?
#
loop_
_entity_poly.entity_id
_entity_poly.type
_entity_poly.pdbx_seq_one_letter_code
_entity_poly.pdbx_strand_id
1 'polypeptide(L)'
;MAMVVGTLRITLTIPGSDSLKDKRQVVRSLLDVARNRFNVSAAEIDHLDTHRLACVAFACVSNDRTVVNRMLNKILDLVESNPLCEVVDSELDIIS
;
A
#
# COMPACT_ATOMS: atom_id res chain seq x y z
N MET A 1 -7.55 -17.89 -21.63
CA MET A 1 -7.91 -16.79 -20.72
C MET A 1 -6.82 -16.67 -19.66
N ALA A 2 -6.29 -15.48 -19.50
CA ALA A 2 -5.30 -15.23 -18.48
C ALA A 2 -5.94 -14.39 -17.35
N MET A 3 -5.71 -14.81 -16.11
CA MET A 3 -6.05 -14.01 -14.95
C MET A 3 -4.78 -13.84 -14.13
N VAL A 4 -4.39 -12.58 -13.95
CA VAL A 4 -3.19 -12.22 -13.22
C VAL A 4 -3.60 -11.46 -11.96
N VAL A 5 -3.13 -11.92 -10.82
CA VAL A 5 -3.38 -11.26 -9.53
C VAL A 5 -2.05 -10.76 -8.99
N GLY A 6 -2.01 -9.50 -8.61
CA GLY A 6 -0.82 -8.93 -7.99
C GLY A 6 -1.13 -8.42 -6.59
N THR A 7 -0.15 -8.55 -5.71
CA THR A 7 -0.21 -8.00 -4.36
C THR A 7 1.04 -7.20 -4.06
N LEU A 8 0.86 -6.15 -3.27
CA LEU A 8 1.96 -5.33 -2.76
C LEU A 8 1.73 -5.12 -1.27
N ARG A 9 2.69 -5.55 -0.47
CA ARG A 9 2.69 -5.33 0.98
C ARG A 9 3.79 -4.33 1.30
N ILE A 10 3.45 -3.30 2.06
CA ILE A 10 4.40 -2.25 2.44
C ILE A 10 4.36 -2.10 3.95
N THR A 11 5.51 -2.26 4.60
CA THR A 11 5.70 -1.90 6.00
C THR A 11 6.32 -0.52 6.06
N LEU A 12 5.70 0.37 6.83
CA LEU A 12 6.15 1.75 6.91
C LEU A 12 6.10 2.28 8.34
N THR A 13 6.97 3.26 8.61
CA THR A 13 6.95 3.99 9.86
C THR A 13 6.33 5.36 9.64
N ILE A 14 5.72 5.90 10.70
CA ILE A 14 5.11 7.24 10.72
C ILE A 14 5.73 7.99 11.88
N PRO A 15 6.94 8.58 11.70
CA PRO A 15 7.72 9.13 12.82
C PRO A 15 7.03 10.25 13.56
N GLY A 16 6.19 11.04 12.88
CA GLY A 16 5.47 12.16 13.49
C GLY A 16 4.18 11.78 14.19
N SER A 17 3.83 10.50 14.21
CA SER A 17 2.58 10.06 14.83
C SER A 17 2.73 9.95 16.35
N ASP A 18 1.86 10.64 17.10
CA ASP A 18 1.84 10.62 18.55
C ASP A 18 0.69 9.78 19.13
N SER A 19 -0.18 9.25 18.27
CA SER A 19 -1.35 8.50 18.68
C SER A 19 -1.83 7.57 17.57
N LEU A 20 -2.69 6.61 17.93
CA LEU A 20 -3.37 5.78 16.93
C LEU A 20 -4.26 6.61 16.01
N LYS A 21 -4.85 7.68 16.52
CA LYS A 21 -5.66 8.58 15.71
C LYS A 21 -4.83 9.25 14.62
N ASP A 22 -3.64 9.76 14.98
CA ASP A 22 -2.71 10.37 14.01
C ASP A 22 -2.32 9.37 12.94
N LYS A 23 -1.92 8.17 13.36
CA LYS A 23 -1.55 7.10 12.41
C LYS A 23 -2.70 6.75 11.48
N ARG A 24 -3.90 6.55 12.01
CA ARG A 24 -5.06 6.18 11.22
C ARG A 24 -5.41 7.22 10.16
N GLN A 25 -5.21 8.50 10.46
CA GLN A 25 -5.42 9.57 9.49
C GLN A 25 -4.43 9.47 8.32
N VAL A 26 -3.15 9.25 8.61
CA VAL A 26 -2.12 9.09 7.57
C VAL A 26 -2.39 7.84 6.73
N VAL A 27 -2.63 6.70 7.37
CA VAL A 27 -2.89 5.43 6.67
C VAL A 27 -4.15 5.52 5.82
N ARG A 28 -5.24 6.06 6.36
CA ARG A 28 -6.49 6.22 5.62
C ARG A 28 -6.30 7.09 4.38
N SER A 29 -5.57 8.18 4.51
CA SER A 29 -5.26 9.06 3.38
C SER A 29 -4.48 8.32 2.29
N LEU A 30 -3.45 7.55 2.68
CA LEU A 30 -2.68 6.75 1.73
C LEU A 30 -3.56 5.75 0.98
N LEU A 31 -4.40 5.02 1.70
CA LEU A 31 -5.28 4.01 1.10
C LEU A 31 -6.31 4.66 0.18
N ASP A 32 -6.88 5.78 0.59
CA ASP A 32 -7.88 6.49 -0.21
C ASP A 32 -7.28 7.05 -1.50
N VAL A 33 -6.09 7.63 -1.45
CA VAL A 33 -5.40 8.13 -2.65
C VAL A 33 -5.12 6.99 -3.62
N ALA A 34 -4.65 5.85 -3.12
CA ALA A 34 -4.40 4.69 -3.96
C ALA A 34 -5.68 4.17 -4.63
N ARG A 35 -6.77 4.06 -3.86
CA ARG A 35 -8.06 3.61 -4.40
C ARG A 35 -8.64 4.59 -5.44
N ASN A 36 -8.43 5.89 -5.25
CA ASN A 36 -8.93 6.91 -6.17
C ASN A 36 -8.15 6.94 -7.48
N ARG A 37 -6.86 6.60 -7.45
CA ARG A 37 -6.00 6.62 -8.64
C ARG A 37 -5.93 5.30 -9.36
N PHE A 38 -6.11 4.19 -8.65
CA PHE A 38 -5.93 2.85 -9.19
C PHE A 38 -7.09 1.95 -8.80
N ASN A 39 -7.40 1.02 -9.69
CA ASN A 39 -8.42 0.00 -9.40
C ASN A 39 -7.78 -1.12 -8.56
N VAL A 40 -7.71 -0.89 -7.26
CA VAL A 40 -7.09 -1.83 -6.31
C VAL A 40 -7.95 -1.97 -5.07
N SER A 41 -7.86 -3.14 -4.43
CA SER A 41 -8.27 -3.32 -3.06
C SER A 41 -7.11 -2.90 -2.16
N ALA A 42 -7.39 -2.21 -1.08
CA ALA A 42 -6.36 -1.71 -0.18
C ALA A 42 -6.82 -1.81 1.27
N ALA A 43 -5.89 -2.20 2.15
CA ALA A 43 -6.19 -2.33 3.58
C ALA A 43 -4.92 -2.20 4.42
N GLU A 44 -5.08 -1.78 5.66
CA GLU A 44 -4.07 -1.97 6.69
C GLU A 44 -4.22 -3.39 7.23
N ILE A 45 -3.12 -4.18 7.23
CA ILE A 45 -3.19 -5.62 7.49
C ILE A 45 -2.44 -6.08 8.74
N ASP A 46 -1.60 -5.23 9.33
CA ASP A 46 -0.83 -5.58 10.52
C ASP A 46 -0.46 -4.32 11.30
N HIS A 47 -0.02 -4.49 12.53
CA HIS A 47 0.38 -3.41 13.44
C HIS A 47 -0.73 -2.41 13.73
N LEU A 48 -1.98 -2.90 13.77
CA LEU A 48 -3.17 -2.05 13.88
C LEU A 48 -3.19 -1.21 15.16
N ASP A 49 -2.57 -1.68 16.24
CA ASP A 49 -2.54 -1.02 17.53
C ASP A 49 -1.22 -0.27 17.82
N THR A 50 -0.34 -0.17 16.84
CA THR A 50 0.96 0.50 16.96
C THR A 50 0.90 1.85 16.25
N HIS A 51 1.16 2.94 16.95
CA HIS A 51 0.93 4.27 16.37
C HIS A 51 2.06 4.83 15.50
N ARG A 52 3.22 4.18 15.44
CA ARG A 52 4.33 4.61 14.57
C ARG A 52 4.73 3.60 13.52
N LEU A 53 4.00 2.49 13.44
CA LEU A 53 4.28 1.42 12.50
C LEU A 53 2.98 0.98 11.85
N ALA A 54 3.00 0.77 10.55
CA ALA A 54 1.85 0.28 9.81
C ALA A 54 2.29 -0.72 8.74
N CYS A 55 1.44 -1.68 8.46
CA CYS A 55 1.61 -2.56 7.31
C CYS A 55 0.36 -2.46 6.46
N VAL A 56 0.52 -1.99 5.24
CA VAL A 56 -0.58 -1.82 4.28
C VAL A 56 -0.39 -2.76 3.11
N ALA A 57 -1.50 -3.19 2.53
CA ALA A 57 -1.47 -4.09 1.38
C ALA A 57 -2.43 -3.62 0.30
N PHE A 58 -2.04 -3.90 -0.94
CA PHE A 58 -2.80 -3.57 -2.14
C PHE A 58 -2.89 -4.83 -2.98
N ALA A 59 -4.05 -5.06 -3.60
CA ALA A 59 -4.25 -6.19 -4.50
C ALA A 59 -5.01 -5.72 -5.74
N CYS A 60 -4.63 -6.28 -6.89
CA CYS A 60 -5.29 -5.99 -8.14
C CYS A 60 -5.34 -7.23 -9.03
N VAL A 61 -6.24 -7.20 -9.99
CA VAL A 61 -6.40 -8.27 -10.97
C VAL A 61 -6.42 -7.65 -12.36
N SER A 62 -5.82 -8.34 -13.33
CA SER A 62 -5.80 -7.97 -14.73
C SER A 62 -5.60 -9.23 -15.58
N ASN A 63 -5.66 -9.08 -16.89
CA ASN A 63 -5.26 -10.12 -17.83
C ASN A 63 -3.85 -9.89 -18.37
N ASP A 64 -3.13 -8.91 -17.87
CA ASP A 64 -1.80 -8.53 -18.34
C ASP A 64 -0.86 -8.33 -17.16
N ARG A 65 0.18 -9.18 -17.09
CA ARG A 65 1.19 -9.15 -16.02
C ARG A 65 1.95 -7.81 -15.98
N THR A 66 2.24 -7.25 -17.15
CA THR A 66 2.95 -5.96 -17.24
C THR A 66 2.13 -4.84 -16.63
N VAL A 67 0.82 -4.83 -16.86
CA VAL A 67 -0.09 -3.84 -16.29
C VAL A 67 -0.10 -3.94 -14.77
N VAL A 68 -0.22 -5.15 -14.24
CA VAL A 68 -0.23 -5.39 -12.79
C VAL A 68 1.08 -4.90 -12.16
N ASN A 69 2.21 -5.27 -12.74
CA ASN A 69 3.52 -4.89 -12.23
C ASN A 69 3.68 -3.35 -12.22
N ARG A 70 3.30 -2.70 -13.32
CA ARG A 70 3.38 -1.24 -13.44
C ARG A 70 2.50 -0.54 -12.41
N MET A 71 1.27 -1.00 -12.25
CA MET A 71 0.33 -0.43 -11.29
C MET A 71 0.85 -0.51 -9.87
N LEU A 72 1.32 -1.69 -9.45
CA LEU A 72 1.82 -1.88 -8.08
C LEU A 72 3.10 -1.07 -7.82
N ASN A 73 3.98 -0.94 -8.81
CA ASN A 73 5.17 -0.10 -8.67
C ASN A 73 4.81 1.40 -8.56
N LYS A 74 3.79 1.85 -9.27
CA LYS A 74 3.30 3.23 -9.12
C LYS A 74 2.71 3.48 -7.74
N ILE A 75 2.04 2.50 -7.16
CA ILE A 75 1.52 2.60 -5.80
C ILE A 75 2.68 2.69 -4.80
N LEU A 76 3.72 1.88 -4.97
CA LEU A 76 4.91 1.95 -4.13
C LEU A 76 5.56 3.34 -4.20
N ASP A 77 5.73 3.88 -5.42
CA ASP A 77 6.25 5.23 -5.62
C ASP A 77 5.38 6.28 -4.91
N LEU A 78 4.06 6.13 -4.98
CA LEU A 78 3.12 7.02 -4.31
C LEU A 78 3.32 7.02 -2.80
N VAL A 79 3.49 5.84 -2.20
CA VAL A 79 3.72 5.71 -0.76
C VAL A 79 5.09 6.28 -0.38
N GLU A 80 6.13 5.96 -1.16
CA GLU A 80 7.49 6.47 -0.92
C GLU A 80 7.58 8.00 -1.02
N SER A 81 6.72 8.62 -1.82
CA SER A 81 6.69 10.08 -1.98
C SER A 81 5.97 10.81 -0.85
N ASN A 82 5.29 10.10 0.04
CA ASN A 82 4.56 10.72 1.14
C ASN A 82 5.54 11.16 2.24
N PRO A 83 5.59 12.47 2.56
CA PRO A 83 6.57 12.97 3.53
C PRO A 83 6.26 12.58 4.99
N LEU A 84 5.06 12.05 5.27
CA LEU A 84 4.65 11.68 6.62
C LEU A 84 5.02 10.25 6.99
N CYS A 85 5.51 9.45 6.05
CA CYS A 85 5.88 8.07 6.31
C CYS A 85 7.18 7.68 5.62
N GLU A 86 7.80 6.62 6.13
CA GLU A 86 9.01 6.04 5.57
C GLU A 86 8.80 4.56 5.32
N VAL A 87 9.06 4.11 4.11
CA VAL A 87 8.98 2.70 3.75
C VAL A 87 10.20 1.97 4.32
N VAL A 88 9.97 0.95 5.15
CA VAL A 88 11.04 0.13 5.71
C VAL A 88 11.16 -1.22 5.02
N ASP A 89 10.08 -1.70 4.40
CA ASP A 89 10.08 -2.96 3.65
C ASP A 89 8.93 -2.98 2.67
N SER A 90 9.12 -3.68 1.56
CA SER A 90 8.04 -3.89 0.59
C SER A 90 8.20 -5.26 -0.07
N GLU A 91 7.08 -5.87 -0.40
CA GLU A 91 7.05 -7.17 -1.08
C GLU A 91 5.97 -7.16 -2.14
N LEU A 92 6.37 -7.40 -3.39
CA LEU A 92 5.47 -7.45 -4.54
C LEU A 92 5.45 -8.86 -5.09
N ASP A 93 4.24 -9.44 -5.19
CA ASP A 93 4.03 -10.76 -5.76
C ASP A 93 3.02 -10.69 -6.90
N ILE A 94 3.28 -11.45 -7.95
CA ILE A 94 2.37 -11.58 -9.09
C ILE A 94 2.11 -13.06 -9.32
N ILE A 95 0.83 -13.41 -9.26
CA ILE A 95 0.34 -14.77 -9.44
C ILE A 95 -0.47 -14.81 -10.74
N SER A 96 -0.19 -15.76 -11.57
CA SER A 96 -0.93 -15.92 -12.84
C SER A 96 -1.49 -17.32 -13.01
#